data_98d344139de568bb9625dc12051b50af
#
_entry.id   98d344139de568bb9625dc12051b50af
#
_cell.length_a   1.000
_cell.length_b   1.000
_cell.length_c   1.000
_cell.angle_alpha   90.00
_cell.angle_beta   90.00
_cell.angle_gamma   90.00
#
_symmetry.space_group_name_H-M   'P 1'
#
loop_
_entity.id
_entity.type
_entity.pdbx_description
1 polymer ?
#
loop_
_entity_poly.entity_id
_entity_poly.type
_entity_poly.pdbx_seq_one_letter_code
_entity_poly.pdbx_strand_id
1 'polypeptide(L)'
;IGKLADGSVGVVQTLPWNRRGWHCGKGAKGSANDTHISFEICEDGLQDTGYFEAVYQAAVELTADLCKQYGLDPQRAGVVICHSEGQTRGIASNHADVMHWFPKFGKNMDTFRADVARTMEGEDEMTQEQFNKMADAYFAKKAQEEADQLWEKNAIARAQAAGISDGQRPRAIPTRVEVMAMVTAA
;
A
#
# COMPACT_ATOMS: atom_id res chain seq x y z
N ILE A 1 -13.75 -6.48 -1.35
CA ILE A 1 -12.52 -5.83 -1.79
C ILE A 1 -12.23 -6.32 -3.20
N GLY A 2 -11.93 -5.44 -4.14
CA GLY A 2 -11.65 -5.86 -5.50
C GLY A 2 -11.34 -4.70 -6.44
N LYS A 3 -11.17 -5.02 -7.72
CA LYS A 3 -10.87 -4.07 -8.77
C LYS A 3 -12.11 -3.23 -9.12
N LEU A 4 -11.97 -1.92 -9.10
CA LEU A 4 -12.99 -0.98 -9.51
C LEU A 4 -12.97 -0.74 -11.04
N ALA A 5 -13.98 -0.04 -11.56
CA ALA A 5 -14.11 0.21 -13.00
C ALA A 5 -12.94 1.04 -13.61
N ASP A 6 -12.26 1.84 -12.81
CA ASP A 6 -11.08 2.61 -13.19
C ASP A 6 -9.76 1.82 -13.10
N GLY A 7 -9.84 0.55 -12.67
CA GLY A 7 -8.68 -0.34 -12.50
C GLY A 7 -8.00 -0.28 -11.15
N SER A 8 -8.36 0.65 -10.27
CA SER A 8 -7.88 0.70 -8.88
C SER A 8 -8.48 -0.43 -8.04
N VAL A 9 -7.88 -0.71 -6.88
CA VAL A 9 -8.46 -1.58 -5.86
C VAL A 9 -9.25 -0.73 -4.86
N GLY A 10 -10.43 -1.21 -4.49
CA GLY A 10 -11.27 -0.52 -3.53
C GLY A 10 -12.06 -1.46 -2.61
N VAL A 11 -12.58 -0.88 -1.55
CA VAL A 11 -13.47 -1.54 -0.60
C VAL A 11 -14.89 -1.01 -0.79
N VAL A 12 -15.85 -1.91 -0.96
CA VAL A 12 -17.26 -1.55 -1.14
C VAL A 12 -18.09 -2.23 -0.07
N GLN A 13 -18.77 -1.47 0.77
CA GLN A 13 -19.73 -2.03 1.73
C GLN A 13 -21.05 -2.34 1.03
N THR A 14 -21.41 -3.63 0.99
CA THR A 14 -22.63 -4.11 0.33
C THR A 14 -23.83 -4.29 1.25
N LEU A 15 -23.58 -4.41 2.57
CA LEU A 15 -24.61 -4.57 3.60
C LEU A 15 -24.34 -3.63 4.78
N PRO A 16 -25.38 -2.99 5.34
CA PRO A 16 -25.25 -2.27 6.60
C PRO A 16 -24.87 -3.20 7.75
N TRP A 17 -24.13 -2.70 8.73
CA TRP A 17 -23.63 -3.48 9.87
C TRP A 17 -24.74 -4.13 10.73
N ASN A 18 -25.95 -3.63 10.69
CA ASN A 18 -27.10 -4.19 11.39
C ASN A 18 -27.80 -5.31 10.60
N ARG A 19 -27.21 -5.77 9.51
CA ARG A 19 -27.73 -6.86 8.69
C ARG A 19 -26.78 -8.04 8.73
N ARG A 20 -27.33 -9.22 9.00
CA ARG A 20 -26.61 -10.48 8.95
C ARG A 20 -26.22 -10.81 7.51
N GLY A 21 -24.94 -11.01 7.26
CA GLY A 21 -24.43 -11.52 6.00
C GLY A 21 -24.55 -13.04 5.88
N TRP A 22 -24.38 -13.56 4.67
CA TRP A 22 -24.23 -14.98 4.42
C TRP A 22 -22.88 -15.19 3.72
N HIS A 23 -21.86 -15.60 4.50
CA HIS A 23 -20.47 -15.63 4.02
C HIS A 23 -19.73 -16.94 4.33
N CYS A 24 -20.17 -17.74 5.29
CA CYS A 24 -19.40 -18.91 5.71
C CYS A 24 -20.23 -20.19 5.91
N GLY A 25 -21.53 -20.16 5.64
CA GLY A 25 -22.40 -21.30 5.87
C GLY A 25 -22.56 -21.62 7.36
N LYS A 26 -22.64 -22.91 7.69
CA LYS A 26 -22.88 -23.43 9.05
C LYS A 26 -21.94 -24.59 9.35
N GLY A 27 -21.39 -24.63 10.55
CA GLY A 27 -20.64 -25.77 11.11
C GLY A 27 -21.42 -26.47 12.22
N ALA A 28 -20.79 -27.45 12.84
CA ALA A 28 -21.39 -28.25 13.92
C ALA A 28 -21.67 -27.45 15.20
N LYS A 29 -20.95 -26.34 15.42
CA LYS A 29 -21.05 -25.48 16.61
C LYS A 29 -21.78 -24.16 16.36
N GLY A 30 -22.35 -23.97 15.17
CA GLY A 30 -23.07 -22.74 14.81
C GLY A 30 -22.58 -22.14 13.49
N SER A 31 -22.68 -20.82 13.36
CA SER A 31 -22.31 -20.10 12.15
C SER A 31 -21.58 -18.80 12.47
N ALA A 32 -20.43 -18.56 11.88
CA ALA A 32 -19.76 -17.27 11.95
C ALA A 32 -20.57 -16.13 11.29
N ASN A 33 -21.55 -16.45 10.45
CA ASN A 33 -22.53 -15.48 9.97
C ASN A 33 -23.29 -14.75 11.11
N ASP A 34 -23.34 -15.35 12.29
CA ASP A 34 -24.07 -14.81 13.46
C ASP A 34 -23.14 -14.04 14.43
N THR A 35 -21.84 -14.17 14.27
CA THR A 35 -20.86 -13.70 15.26
C THR A 35 -19.73 -12.85 14.71
N HIS A 36 -19.48 -12.87 13.39
CA HIS A 36 -18.37 -12.16 12.77
C HIS A 36 -18.84 -11.20 11.69
N ILE A 37 -18.17 -10.08 11.58
CA ILE A 37 -18.19 -9.21 10.40
C ILE A 37 -17.37 -9.90 9.31
N SER A 38 -17.81 -9.82 8.07
CA SER A 38 -17.11 -10.46 6.96
C SER A 38 -16.89 -9.55 5.77
N PHE A 39 -15.88 -9.88 5.01
CA PHE A 39 -15.63 -9.31 3.68
C PHE A 39 -15.08 -10.39 2.76
N GLU A 40 -15.29 -10.20 1.47
CA GLU A 40 -14.76 -11.04 0.40
C GLU A 40 -13.62 -10.31 -0.30
N ILE A 41 -12.61 -11.04 -0.76
CA ILE A 41 -11.54 -10.52 -1.59
C ILE A 41 -11.68 -11.13 -2.98
N CYS A 42 -12.01 -10.30 -3.98
CA CYS A 42 -12.16 -10.78 -5.37
C CYS A 42 -10.82 -11.26 -5.93
N GLU A 43 -10.82 -12.42 -6.53
CA GLU A 43 -9.65 -13.03 -7.17
C GLU A 43 -9.54 -12.60 -8.64
N ASP A 44 -8.32 -12.63 -9.18
CA ASP A 44 -8.01 -12.26 -10.57
C ASP A 44 -7.14 -13.32 -11.30
N GLY A 45 -7.38 -14.58 -11.05
CA GLY A 45 -6.58 -15.71 -11.61
C GLY A 45 -5.39 -16.12 -10.75
N LEU A 46 -5.19 -15.50 -9.58
CA LEU A 46 -4.27 -15.92 -8.51
C LEU A 46 -2.78 -15.88 -8.87
N GLN A 47 -2.36 -15.04 -9.82
CA GLN A 47 -0.96 -14.97 -10.27
C GLN A 47 -0.41 -13.54 -10.33
N ASP A 48 -1.25 -12.51 -10.34
CA ASP A 48 -0.82 -11.11 -10.38
C ASP A 48 -0.37 -10.64 -9.00
N THR A 49 0.94 -10.45 -8.82
CA THR A 49 1.54 -10.00 -7.57
C THR A 49 1.08 -8.59 -7.20
N GLY A 50 1.01 -7.66 -8.17
CA GLY A 50 0.60 -6.29 -7.91
C GLY A 50 -0.84 -6.19 -7.47
N TYR A 51 -1.73 -6.96 -8.10
CA TYR A 51 -3.12 -7.04 -7.67
C TYR A 51 -3.26 -7.69 -6.28
N PHE A 52 -2.55 -8.80 -6.05
CA PHE A 52 -2.54 -9.45 -4.74
C PHE A 52 -2.10 -8.49 -3.63
N GLU A 53 -0.98 -7.79 -3.80
CA GLU A 53 -0.47 -6.83 -2.82
C GLU A 53 -1.50 -5.73 -2.53
N ALA A 54 -2.14 -5.18 -3.56
CA ALA A 54 -3.14 -4.14 -3.41
C ALA A 54 -4.39 -4.60 -2.63
N VAL A 55 -4.96 -5.77 -2.95
CA VAL A 55 -6.14 -6.29 -2.24
C VAL A 55 -5.78 -6.79 -0.84
N TYR A 56 -4.59 -7.34 -0.65
CA TYR A 56 -4.10 -7.76 0.66
C TYR A 56 -3.93 -6.56 1.59
N GLN A 57 -3.31 -5.48 1.11
CA GLN A 57 -3.15 -4.25 1.88
C GLN A 57 -4.52 -3.63 2.24
N ALA A 58 -5.45 -3.54 1.28
CA ALA A 58 -6.81 -3.06 1.54
C ALA A 58 -7.56 -3.93 2.56
N ALA A 59 -7.31 -5.25 2.57
CA ALA A 59 -7.88 -6.16 3.56
C ALA A 59 -7.28 -5.95 4.96
N VAL A 60 -5.96 -5.72 5.04
CA VAL A 60 -5.26 -5.40 6.29
C VAL A 60 -5.80 -4.10 6.89
N GLU A 61 -5.88 -3.04 6.10
CA GLU A 61 -6.40 -1.73 6.52
C GLU A 61 -7.85 -1.81 7.00
N LEU A 62 -8.75 -2.43 6.22
CA LEU A 62 -10.14 -2.64 6.62
C LEU A 62 -10.25 -3.41 7.94
N THR A 63 -9.44 -4.46 8.10
CA THR A 63 -9.46 -5.29 9.32
C THR A 63 -8.92 -4.50 10.51
N ALA A 64 -7.87 -3.70 10.34
CA ALA A 64 -7.32 -2.83 11.37
C ALA A 64 -8.35 -1.79 11.84
N ASP A 65 -9.04 -1.14 10.90
CA ASP A 65 -10.10 -0.18 11.20
C ASP A 65 -11.25 -0.82 11.98
N LEU A 66 -11.69 -2.00 11.57
CA LEU A 66 -12.74 -2.75 12.30
C LEU A 66 -12.26 -3.16 13.69
N CYS A 67 -11.03 -3.64 13.83
CA CYS A 67 -10.46 -3.99 15.13
C CYS A 67 -10.34 -2.76 16.05
N LYS A 68 -9.89 -1.61 15.54
CA LYS A 68 -9.87 -0.33 16.29
C LYS A 68 -11.28 0.09 16.70
N GLN A 69 -12.23 0.07 15.78
CA GLN A 69 -13.61 0.49 16.02
C GLN A 69 -14.29 -0.32 17.11
N TYR A 70 -14.04 -1.62 17.18
CA TYR A 70 -14.69 -2.54 18.12
C TYR A 70 -13.80 -2.94 19.32
N GLY A 71 -12.61 -2.37 19.44
CA GLY A 71 -11.67 -2.68 20.54
C GLY A 71 -11.22 -4.14 20.54
N LEU A 72 -10.97 -4.71 19.36
CA LEU A 72 -10.59 -6.11 19.18
C LEU A 72 -9.07 -6.27 19.03
N ASP A 73 -8.53 -7.32 19.62
CA ASP A 73 -7.16 -7.75 19.41
C ASP A 73 -7.11 -8.72 18.21
N PRO A 74 -6.50 -8.34 17.06
CA PRO A 74 -6.44 -9.17 15.87
C PRO A 74 -5.64 -10.46 16.07
N GLN A 75 -4.72 -10.51 17.04
CA GLN A 75 -3.89 -11.67 17.35
C GLN A 75 -4.59 -12.66 18.28
N ARG A 76 -5.66 -12.23 18.95
CA ARG A 76 -6.44 -13.10 19.82
C ARG A 76 -7.13 -14.19 19.00
N ALA A 77 -6.96 -15.45 19.42
CA ALA A 77 -7.52 -16.61 18.75
C ALA A 77 -9.04 -16.50 18.54
N GLY A 78 -9.49 -16.57 17.28
CA GLY A 78 -10.89 -16.53 16.91
C GLY A 78 -11.45 -15.13 16.65
N VAL A 79 -10.66 -14.08 16.74
CA VAL A 79 -11.07 -12.71 16.41
C VAL A 79 -10.98 -12.48 14.90
N VAL A 80 -9.81 -12.60 14.32
CA VAL A 80 -9.59 -12.51 12.87
C VAL A 80 -9.33 -13.92 12.35
N ILE A 81 -10.25 -14.44 11.56
CA ILE A 81 -10.21 -15.81 11.01
C ILE A 81 -10.56 -15.79 9.53
N CYS A 82 -10.01 -16.74 8.78
CA CYS A 82 -10.47 -17.07 7.43
C CYS A 82 -11.52 -18.20 7.45
N HIS A 83 -12.11 -18.48 6.30
CA HIS A 83 -13.17 -19.49 6.18
C HIS A 83 -12.69 -20.89 6.65
N SER A 84 -11.49 -21.32 6.23
CA SER A 84 -10.92 -22.61 6.64
C SER A 84 -10.67 -22.72 8.15
N GLU A 85 -10.27 -21.63 8.80
CA GLU A 85 -10.16 -21.59 10.27
C GLU A 85 -11.53 -21.64 10.95
N GLY A 86 -12.54 -20.99 10.36
CA GLY A 86 -13.93 -21.08 10.79
C GLY A 86 -14.47 -22.51 10.73
N GLN A 87 -14.14 -23.24 9.66
CA GLN A 87 -14.47 -24.67 9.55
C GLN A 87 -13.80 -25.49 10.66
N THR A 88 -12.50 -25.31 10.89
CA THR A 88 -11.75 -26.02 11.94
C THR A 88 -12.35 -25.75 13.33
N ARG A 89 -12.89 -24.56 13.56
CA ARG A 89 -13.59 -24.17 14.79
C ARG A 89 -15.02 -24.74 14.87
N GLY A 90 -15.56 -25.26 13.76
CA GLY A 90 -16.91 -25.81 13.68
C GLY A 90 -18.01 -24.75 13.52
N ILE A 91 -17.67 -23.55 13.05
CA ILE A 91 -18.61 -22.43 12.85
C ILE A 91 -18.74 -21.99 11.39
N ALA A 92 -18.15 -22.73 10.47
CA ALA A 92 -18.26 -22.52 9.02
C ALA A 92 -18.36 -23.83 8.26
N SER A 93 -18.82 -23.78 7.01
CA SER A 93 -18.76 -24.89 6.06
C SER A 93 -17.33 -25.15 5.59
N ASN A 94 -17.14 -26.20 4.83
CA ASN A 94 -15.81 -26.53 4.26
C ASN A 94 -15.52 -25.64 3.06
N HIS A 95 -14.54 -24.73 3.22
CA HIS A 95 -14.00 -23.92 2.14
C HIS A 95 -12.55 -23.51 2.41
N ALA A 96 -11.74 -23.30 1.35
CA ALA A 96 -10.31 -23.08 1.48
C ALA A 96 -9.90 -21.61 1.64
N ASP A 97 -10.85 -20.66 1.50
CA ASP A 97 -10.56 -19.21 1.52
C ASP A 97 -9.90 -18.77 2.83
N VAL A 98 -8.87 -18.07 2.82
CA VAL A 98 -8.02 -17.49 1.74
C VAL A 98 -6.77 -18.35 1.48
N MET A 99 -6.69 -19.53 2.13
CA MET A 99 -5.48 -20.36 2.20
C MET A 99 -5.13 -21.05 0.88
N HIS A 100 -6.00 -21.04 -0.11
CA HIS A 100 -5.68 -21.47 -1.47
C HIS A 100 -4.90 -20.40 -2.27
N TRP A 101 -4.93 -19.13 -1.82
CA TRP A 101 -4.35 -17.98 -2.51
C TRP A 101 -3.13 -17.39 -1.77
N PHE A 102 -3.28 -16.99 -0.51
CA PHE A 102 -2.25 -16.32 0.29
C PHE A 102 -0.87 -17.00 0.26
N PRO A 103 -0.75 -18.34 0.41
CA PRO A 103 0.55 -19.01 0.40
C PRO A 103 1.33 -18.89 -0.92
N LYS A 104 0.65 -18.63 -2.05
CA LYS A 104 1.31 -18.40 -3.34
C LYS A 104 2.18 -17.14 -3.33
N PHE A 105 1.86 -16.19 -2.45
CA PHE A 105 2.56 -14.92 -2.28
C PHE A 105 3.29 -14.84 -0.92
N GLY A 106 3.57 -15.98 -0.30
CA GLY A 106 4.31 -16.04 0.97
C GLY A 106 3.54 -15.52 2.19
N LYS A 107 2.22 -15.37 2.09
CA LYS A 107 1.35 -14.91 3.17
C LYS A 107 0.55 -16.07 3.76
N ASN A 108 0.10 -15.91 5.00
CA ASN A 108 -0.83 -16.80 5.71
C ASN A 108 -1.63 -15.98 6.74
N MET A 109 -2.51 -16.63 7.51
CA MET A 109 -3.32 -15.92 8.49
C MET A 109 -2.51 -15.38 9.68
N ASP A 110 -1.37 -15.97 10.04
CA ASP A 110 -0.53 -15.42 11.09
C ASP A 110 0.17 -14.15 10.63
N THR A 111 0.72 -14.13 9.40
CA THR A 111 1.28 -12.90 8.80
C THR A 111 0.20 -11.84 8.62
N PHE A 112 -1.01 -12.21 8.20
CA PHE A 112 -2.13 -11.28 8.06
C PHE A 112 -2.48 -10.61 9.40
N ARG A 113 -2.64 -11.39 10.47
CA ARG A 113 -2.93 -10.86 11.81
C ARG A 113 -1.81 -9.98 12.35
N ALA A 114 -0.56 -10.33 12.07
CA ALA A 114 0.59 -9.50 12.46
C ALA A 114 0.63 -8.17 11.69
N ASP A 115 0.35 -8.20 10.37
CA ASP A 115 0.27 -7.00 9.54
C ASP A 115 -0.89 -6.09 10.00
N VAL A 116 -2.06 -6.66 10.35
CA VAL A 116 -3.17 -5.91 10.95
C VAL A 116 -2.79 -5.26 12.28
N ALA A 117 -2.13 -5.99 13.19
CA ALA A 117 -1.70 -5.45 14.47
C ALA A 117 -0.73 -4.27 14.30
N ARG A 118 0.23 -4.39 13.38
CA ARG A 118 1.19 -3.33 13.05
C ARG A 118 0.49 -2.09 12.52
N THR A 119 -0.46 -2.25 11.61
CA THR A 119 -1.29 -1.14 11.09
C THR A 119 -2.13 -0.48 12.19
N MET A 120 -2.62 -1.25 13.16
CA MET A 120 -3.32 -0.68 14.31
C MET A 120 -2.43 0.18 15.21
N GLU A 121 -1.16 -0.18 15.36
CA GLU A 121 -0.16 0.54 16.15
C GLU A 121 0.34 1.82 15.45
N GLY A 122 -0.03 2.01 14.18
CA GLY A 122 0.42 3.16 13.38
C GLY A 122 1.87 3.01 12.88
N GLU A 123 2.44 1.81 12.95
CA GLU A 123 3.80 1.55 12.45
C GLU A 123 3.91 1.65 10.92
N ASP A 124 2.76 1.66 10.21
CA ASP A 124 2.72 1.92 8.76
C ASP A 124 2.63 3.45 8.45
N GLU A 125 2.51 4.33 9.43
CA GLU A 125 2.75 5.74 9.22
C GLU A 125 4.25 5.94 8.96
N MET A 126 4.55 6.30 7.72
CA MET A 126 5.91 6.63 7.31
C MET A 126 6.48 7.68 8.26
N THR A 127 7.56 7.36 8.96
CA THR A 127 8.21 8.35 9.83
C THR A 127 8.62 9.57 9.01
N GLN A 128 8.72 10.73 9.65
CA GLN A 128 9.20 11.95 8.99
C GLN A 128 10.56 11.74 8.34
N GLU A 129 11.41 10.90 8.92
CA GLU A 129 12.72 10.55 8.37
C GLU A 129 12.60 9.69 7.11
N GLN A 130 11.73 8.67 7.12
CA GLN A 130 11.44 7.84 5.94
C GLN A 130 10.81 8.66 4.82
N PHE A 131 9.86 9.54 5.15
CA PHE A 131 9.25 10.47 4.20
C PHE A 131 10.31 11.39 3.59
N ASN A 132 11.15 12.03 4.41
CA ASN A 132 12.19 12.91 3.93
C ASN A 132 13.16 12.17 3.00
N LYS A 133 13.62 10.97 3.39
CA LYS A 133 14.51 10.16 2.57
C LYS A 133 13.89 9.77 1.23
N MET A 134 12.60 9.40 1.23
CA MET A 134 11.87 9.07 0.00
C MET A 134 11.66 10.33 -0.86
N ALA A 135 11.30 11.45 -0.25
CA ALA A 135 11.13 12.74 -0.93
C ALA A 135 12.46 13.19 -1.56
N ASP A 136 13.56 13.13 -0.81
CA ASP A 136 14.90 13.49 -1.31
C ASP A 136 15.31 12.60 -2.50
N ALA A 137 15.09 11.29 -2.41
CA ALA A 137 15.35 10.36 -3.50
C ALA A 137 14.47 10.64 -4.73
N TYR A 138 13.18 10.94 -4.53
CA TYR A 138 12.27 11.30 -5.61
C TYR A 138 12.69 12.60 -6.30
N PHE A 139 12.99 13.65 -5.53
CA PHE A 139 13.41 14.92 -6.09
C PHE A 139 14.79 14.84 -6.76
N ALA A 140 15.71 14.05 -6.22
CA ALA A 140 17.00 13.79 -6.87
C ALA A 140 16.82 13.06 -8.21
N LYS A 141 15.96 12.03 -8.25
CA LYS A 141 15.61 11.33 -9.49
C LYS A 141 14.93 12.25 -10.50
N LYS A 142 13.97 13.06 -10.07
CA LYS A 142 13.29 14.05 -10.91
C LYS A 142 14.25 15.09 -11.47
N ALA A 143 15.13 15.63 -10.63
CA ALA A 143 16.15 16.56 -11.07
C ALA A 143 17.08 15.95 -12.13
N GLN A 144 17.43 14.66 -11.98
CA GLN A 144 18.25 13.95 -12.96
C GLN A 144 17.49 13.71 -14.27
N GLU A 145 16.23 13.20 -14.21
CA GLU A 145 15.38 12.98 -15.40
C GLU A 145 15.16 14.27 -16.18
N GLU A 146 14.92 15.36 -15.47
CA GLU A 146 14.73 16.66 -16.10
C GLU A 146 16.06 17.25 -16.60
N ALA A 147 17.21 16.98 -15.96
CA ALA A 147 18.53 17.34 -16.47
C ALA A 147 18.81 16.61 -17.80
N ASP A 148 18.44 15.35 -17.90
CA ASP A 148 18.60 14.55 -19.11
C ASP A 148 17.68 15.00 -20.26
N GLN A 149 16.49 15.56 -19.94
CA GLN A 149 15.49 15.99 -20.94
C GLN A 149 15.65 17.44 -21.43
N LEU A 150 16.18 18.33 -20.64
CA LEU A 150 16.13 19.79 -20.91
C LEU A 150 17.40 20.40 -21.49
N TRP A 151 18.52 19.67 -21.53
CA TRP A 151 19.76 20.23 -21.97
C TRP A 151 20.36 19.42 -23.12
N GLU A 152 20.33 20.01 -24.31
CA GLU A 152 21.34 19.61 -25.29
C GLU A 152 22.69 19.73 -24.60
N LYS A 153 23.42 18.61 -24.51
CA LYS A 153 24.81 18.57 -23.94
C LYS A 153 25.68 19.73 -24.43
N ASN A 154 25.40 20.23 -25.64
CA ASN A 154 26.05 21.38 -26.26
C ASN A 154 25.75 22.74 -25.59
N ALA A 155 24.62 22.93 -24.88
CA ALA A 155 24.28 24.19 -24.23
C ALA A 155 25.13 24.40 -22.95
N ILE A 156 25.28 23.34 -22.13
CA ILE A 156 26.16 23.38 -20.97
C ILE A 156 27.60 23.57 -21.40
N ALA A 157 28.08 22.84 -22.39
CA ALA A 157 29.42 22.96 -22.92
C ALA A 157 29.74 24.39 -23.43
N ARG A 158 28.80 25.01 -24.15
CA ARG A 158 28.92 26.41 -24.59
C ARG A 158 28.94 27.40 -23.43
N ALA A 159 28.11 27.21 -22.40
CA ALA A 159 28.07 28.05 -21.21
C ALA A 159 29.38 27.92 -20.40
N GLN A 160 29.95 26.73 -20.30
CA GLN A 160 31.23 26.48 -19.68
C GLN A 160 32.39 27.15 -20.46
N ALA A 161 32.40 26.98 -21.79
CA ALA A 161 33.39 27.58 -22.66
C ALA A 161 33.34 29.12 -22.64
N ALA A 162 32.14 29.69 -22.42
CA ALA A 162 31.93 31.13 -22.25
C ALA A 162 32.19 31.64 -20.83
N GLY A 163 32.55 30.78 -19.89
CA GLY A 163 32.75 31.14 -18.47
C GLY A 163 31.50 31.56 -17.71
N ILE A 164 30.31 31.24 -18.27
CA ILE A 164 29.02 31.61 -17.69
C ILE A 164 28.57 30.58 -16.64
N SER A 165 29.03 29.33 -16.74
CA SER A 165 28.66 28.23 -15.82
C SER A 165 29.83 27.28 -15.65
N ASP A 166 29.99 26.72 -14.46
CA ASP A 166 30.92 25.61 -14.19
C ASP A 166 30.33 24.22 -14.57
N GLY A 167 29.06 24.18 -14.90
CA GLY A 167 28.32 22.95 -15.28
C GLY A 167 27.97 22.04 -14.09
N GLN A 168 28.32 22.40 -12.86
CA GLN A 168 28.17 21.53 -11.68
C GLN A 168 26.74 21.51 -11.15
N ARG A 169 25.99 22.59 -11.33
CA ARG A 169 24.64 22.76 -10.81
C ARG A 169 23.70 23.40 -11.84
N PRO A 170 23.41 22.70 -12.96
CA PRO A 170 22.71 23.32 -14.09
C PRO A 170 21.28 23.79 -13.74
N ARG A 171 20.74 23.39 -12.58
CA ARG A 171 19.38 23.72 -12.13
C ARG A 171 19.30 24.40 -10.77
N ALA A 172 20.40 24.61 -10.10
CA ALA A 172 20.37 25.38 -8.86
C ALA A 172 19.85 26.79 -9.16
N ILE A 173 18.96 27.29 -8.33
CA ILE A 173 18.56 28.70 -8.36
C ILE A 173 19.84 29.49 -8.04
N PRO A 174 20.33 30.31 -8.99
CA PRO A 174 21.57 31.02 -8.77
C PRO A 174 21.40 32.05 -7.64
N THR A 175 22.42 32.19 -6.82
CA THR A 175 22.45 33.24 -5.82
C THR A 175 22.56 34.61 -6.49
N ARG A 176 22.23 35.69 -5.78
CA ARG A 176 22.39 37.04 -6.30
C ARG A 176 23.82 37.31 -6.80
N VAL A 177 24.82 36.79 -6.11
CA VAL A 177 26.24 36.93 -6.46
C VAL A 177 26.56 36.19 -7.76
N GLU A 178 26.02 34.95 -7.93
CA GLU A 178 26.21 34.18 -9.16
C GLU A 178 25.54 34.85 -10.36
N VAL A 179 24.32 35.39 -10.19
CA VAL A 179 23.64 36.16 -11.26
C VAL A 179 24.44 37.40 -11.63
N MET A 180 24.96 38.14 -10.68
CA MET A 180 25.80 39.33 -10.94
C MET A 180 27.10 38.94 -11.68
N ALA A 181 27.75 37.83 -11.31
CA ALA A 181 28.90 37.31 -11.99
C ALA A 181 28.61 36.92 -13.45
N MET A 182 27.46 36.31 -13.69
CA MET A 182 27.01 35.94 -15.06
C MET A 182 26.77 37.18 -15.94
N VAL A 183 26.18 38.23 -15.38
CA VAL A 183 25.89 39.48 -16.11
C VAL A 183 27.18 40.28 -16.40
N THR A 184 28.17 40.23 -15.51
CA THR A 184 29.44 40.93 -15.71
C THR A 184 30.41 40.17 -16.63
N ALA A 185 30.19 38.88 -16.89
CA ALA A 185 31.02 38.07 -17.79
C ALA A 185 30.46 38.04 -19.24
N ALA A 186 29.29 38.60 -19.49
CA ALA A 186 28.64 38.71 -20.80
C ALA A 186 28.96 40.08 -21.45
#